data_1f4712fe585882a361725a992efba440
#
_entry.id   1f4712fe585882a361725a992efba440
#
_cell.length_a   1.000
_cell.length_b   1.000
_cell.length_c   1.000
_cell.angle_alpha   90.00
_cell.angle_beta   90.00
_cell.angle_gamma   90.00
#
_symmetry.space_group_name_H-M   'P 1'
#
loop_
_entity.id
_entity.type
_entity.pdbx_description
1 polymer ?
#
loop_
_entity_poly.entity_id
_entity_poly.type
_entity_poly.pdbx_seq_one_letter_code
_entity_poly.pdbx_strand_id
1 'polypeptide(L)'
;RALPPGGEAKGYTFRDQNDAVLPLADLFGKHDTLVSYFWMFGPQRPRPCPMCTAFLDAFDRPSRSITQRVGFVVIGRSPVARQLAFARERGWQDLQFFQSIGDEFARDYRALGPRDEEMPALDVWIKRDGRVHHFWAGELGGTEDPGQDARGAPDPTPLWNILDLTPAGRGTDWYPALA
;
A
#
# COMPACT_ATOMS: atom_id res chain seq x y z
N ARG A 1 -16.15 12.39 -3.28
CA ARG A 1 -17.02 11.28 -2.83
C ARG A 1 -18.12 10.96 -3.82
N ALA A 2 -18.43 11.85 -4.74
CA ALA A 2 -19.37 11.64 -5.85
C ALA A 2 -18.66 11.23 -7.15
N LEU A 3 -17.47 10.63 -7.05
CA LEU A 3 -16.74 10.13 -8.20
C LEU A 3 -17.47 8.92 -8.81
N PRO A 4 -17.33 8.71 -10.13
CA PRO A 4 -17.77 7.46 -10.75
C PRO A 4 -17.02 6.26 -10.13
N PRO A 5 -17.54 5.04 -10.29
CA PRO A 5 -16.96 3.85 -9.67
C PRO A 5 -15.52 3.56 -10.10
N GLY A 6 -15.04 4.18 -11.17
CA GLY A 6 -13.74 3.91 -11.75
C GLY A 6 -13.72 2.73 -12.73
N GLY A 7 -12.53 2.38 -13.22
CA GLY A 7 -12.35 1.26 -14.13
C GLY A 7 -12.59 -0.09 -13.45
N GLU A 8 -13.16 -1.05 -14.16
CA GLU A 8 -13.31 -2.42 -13.69
C GLU A 8 -11.92 -3.09 -13.59
N ALA A 9 -11.64 -3.73 -12.45
CA ALA A 9 -10.41 -4.46 -12.23
C ALA A 9 -10.43 -5.81 -12.96
N LYS A 10 -9.29 -6.22 -13.49
CA LYS A 10 -9.11 -7.56 -14.09
C LYS A 10 -9.09 -8.65 -13.01
N GLY A 11 -9.06 -9.91 -13.43
CA GLY A 11 -9.03 -11.08 -12.57
C GLY A 11 -7.65 -11.35 -11.93
N TYR A 12 -7.15 -10.43 -11.11
CA TYR A 12 -5.88 -10.62 -10.39
C TYR A 12 -6.04 -11.61 -9.24
N THR A 13 -4.95 -12.34 -8.96
CA THR A 13 -4.89 -13.31 -7.88
C THR A 13 -3.76 -13.00 -6.92
N PHE A 14 -3.97 -13.37 -5.67
CA PHE A 14 -3.06 -13.13 -4.56
C PHE A 14 -2.92 -14.38 -3.71
N ARG A 15 -1.79 -14.52 -3.05
CA ARG A 15 -1.54 -15.60 -2.11
C ARG A 15 -1.59 -15.06 -0.69
N ASP A 16 -2.32 -15.74 0.18
CA ASP A 16 -2.43 -15.41 1.59
C ASP A 16 -1.37 -16.14 2.45
N GLN A 17 -1.41 -15.93 3.76
CA GLN A 17 -0.51 -16.55 4.74
C GLN A 17 -0.69 -18.07 4.88
N ASN A 18 -1.80 -18.63 4.41
CA ASN A 18 -2.10 -20.05 4.42
C ASN A 18 -1.79 -20.73 3.07
N ASP A 19 -1.09 -20.01 2.19
CA ASP A 19 -0.75 -20.44 0.82
C ASP A 19 -1.97 -20.57 -0.11
N ALA A 20 -3.14 -20.07 0.31
CA ALA A 20 -4.34 -20.05 -0.52
C ALA A 20 -4.25 -18.97 -1.60
N VAL A 21 -4.73 -19.30 -2.79
CA VAL A 21 -4.81 -18.36 -3.92
C VAL A 21 -6.22 -17.77 -3.95
N LEU A 22 -6.31 -16.46 -3.84
CA LEU A 22 -7.54 -15.71 -3.72
C LEU A 22 -7.65 -14.65 -4.82
N PRO A 23 -8.82 -14.43 -5.42
CA PRO A 23 -9.04 -13.31 -6.32
C PRO A 23 -9.10 -11.98 -5.54
N LEU A 24 -8.87 -10.84 -6.23
CA LEU A 24 -8.95 -9.51 -5.63
C LEU A 24 -10.25 -9.28 -4.84
N ALA A 25 -11.36 -9.82 -5.32
CA ALA A 25 -12.65 -9.68 -4.67
C ALA A 25 -12.70 -10.26 -3.25
N ASP A 26 -11.90 -11.28 -2.94
CA ASP A 26 -11.92 -11.95 -1.64
C ASP A 26 -11.08 -11.17 -0.59
N LEU A 27 -10.15 -10.31 -1.04
CA LEU A 27 -9.37 -9.44 -0.15
C LEU A 27 -10.23 -8.40 0.58
N PHE A 28 -11.41 -8.12 0.10
CA PHE A 28 -12.39 -7.24 0.75
C PHE A 28 -12.94 -7.80 2.07
N GLY A 29 -12.83 -9.13 2.27
CA GLY A 29 -13.51 -9.79 3.38
C GLY A 29 -15.02 -9.53 3.33
N LYS A 30 -15.58 -9.01 4.42
CA LYS A 30 -17.01 -8.71 4.56
C LYS A 30 -17.42 -7.32 4.03
N HIS A 31 -16.49 -6.56 3.46
CA HIS A 31 -16.70 -5.16 3.10
C HIS A 31 -16.91 -4.98 1.59
N ASP A 32 -17.57 -3.89 1.22
CA ASP A 32 -17.72 -3.45 -0.18
C ASP A 32 -16.67 -2.42 -0.59
N THR A 33 -15.80 -2.03 0.34
CA THR A 33 -14.67 -1.15 0.09
C THR A 33 -13.40 -1.78 0.63
N LEU A 34 -12.33 -1.71 -0.16
CA LEU A 34 -10.99 -2.18 0.21
C LEU A 34 -9.99 -1.04 0.01
N VAL A 35 -9.12 -0.84 0.97
CA VAL A 35 -7.90 -0.06 0.84
C VAL A 35 -6.73 -1.01 0.75
N SER A 36 -5.91 -0.91 -0.28
CA SER A 36 -4.69 -1.68 -0.41
C SER A 36 -3.47 -0.78 -0.46
N TYR A 37 -2.43 -1.18 0.24
CA TYR A 37 -1.12 -0.55 0.16
C TYR A 37 -0.13 -1.49 -0.51
N PHE A 38 0.48 -1.05 -1.62
CA PHE A 38 1.52 -1.82 -2.29
C PHE A 38 2.88 -1.53 -1.65
N TRP A 39 3.46 -2.57 -1.06
CA TRP A 39 4.69 -2.49 -0.28
C TRP A 39 5.92 -2.81 -1.14
N MET A 40 6.83 -1.86 -1.25
CA MET A 40 8.10 -2.03 -1.94
C MET A 40 9.01 -3.00 -1.17
N PHE A 41 8.69 -4.28 -1.25
CA PHE A 41 9.44 -5.39 -0.67
C PHE A 41 9.41 -6.60 -1.61
N GLY A 42 9.81 -6.39 -2.86
CA GLY A 42 9.90 -7.45 -3.87
C GLY A 42 11.05 -8.44 -3.61
N PRO A 43 11.08 -9.53 -4.36
CA PRO A 43 12.03 -10.63 -4.15
C PRO A 43 13.49 -10.21 -4.29
N GLN A 44 13.79 -9.17 -5.06
CA GLN A 44 15.14 -8.68 -5.29
C GLN A 44 15.63 -7.67 -4.22
N ARG A 45 14.74 -7.18 -3.36
CA ARG A 45 15.13 -6.28 -2.28
C ARG A 45 15.63 -7.06 -1.07
N PRO A 46 16.85 -6.81 -0.55
CA PRO A 46 17.32 -7.46 0.67
C PRO A 46 16.51 -7.02 1.90
N ARG A 47 16.06 -5.76 1.94
CA ARG A 47 15.22 -5.17 2.98
C ARG A 47 14.09 -4.35 2.33
N PRO A 48 12.95 -4.17 3.00
CA PRO A 48 11.88 -3.33 2.49
C PRO A 48 12.29 -1.85 2.44
N CYS A 49 11.54 -1.06 1.68
CA CYS A 49 11.70 0.39 1.62
C CYS A 49 11.44 1.01 3.00
N PRO A 50 12.36 1.86 3.54
CA PRO A 50 12.17 2.51 4.85
C PRO A 50 10.93 3.40 4.92
N MET A 51 10.61 4.12 3.84
CA MET A 51 9.39 4.96 3.76
C MET A 51 8.12 4.13 3.87
N CYS A 52 8.05 3.02 3.11
CA CYS A 52 6.92 2.10 3.21
C CYS A 52 6.80 1.49 4.60
N THR A 53 7.93 1.19 5.25
CA THR A 53 7.95 0.66 6.61
C THR A 53 7.42 1.68 7.60
N ALA A 54 7.85 2.95 7.52
CA ALA A 54 7.31 4.03 8.36
C ALA A 54 5.80 4.25 8.14
N PHE A 55 5.34 4.11 6.89
CA PHE A 55 3.91 4.13 6.58
C PHE A 55 3.17 2.99 7.30
N LEU A 56 3.65 1.76 7.18
CA LEU A 56 3.01 0.59 7.78
C LEU A 56 3.08 0.60 9.32
N ASP A 57 4.17 1.10 9.91
CA ASP A 57 4.28 1.34 11.36
C ASP A 57 3.14 2.23 11.86
N ALA A 58 2.79 3.27 11.09
CA ALA A 58 1.72 4.19 11.44
C ALA A 58 0.32 3.55 11.34
N PHE A 59 0.16 2.50 10.53
CA PHE A 59 -1.14 1.88 10.27
C PHE A 59 -1.35 0.53 10.97
N ASP A 60 -0.33 -0.10 11.55
CA ASP A 60 -0.49 -1.42 12.17
C ASP A 60 -1.65 -1.39 13.20
N ARG A 61 -1.55 -0.61 14.25
CA ARG A 61 -2.58 -0.55 15.27
C ARG A 61 -3.90 0.11 14.81
N PRO A 62 -3.88 1.23 14.07
CA PRO A 62 -5.10 1.82 13.53
C PRO A 62 -5.88 0.90 12.59
N SER A 63 -5.25 -0.09 11.96
CA SER A 63 -5.93 -1.04 11.06
C SER A 63 -7.08 -1.77 11.75
N ARG A 64 -7.01 -2.01 13.07
CA ARG A 64 -8.13 -2.57 13.87
C ARG A 64 -9.40 -1.73 13.79
N SER A 65 -9.27 -0.41 13.78
CA SER A 65 -10.42 0.48 13.68
C SER A 65 -10.85 0.67 12.23
N ILE A 66 -9.89 0.73 11.30
CA ILE A 66 -10.13 0.85 9.86
C ILE A 66 -10.93 -0.36 9.36
N THR A 67 -10.53 -1.57 9.78
CA THR A 67 -11.17 -2.83 9.34
C THR A 67 -12.56 -3.08 9.94
N GLN A 68 -13.04 -2.21 10.82
CA GLN A 68 -14.45 -2.18 11.21
C GLN A 68 -15.36 -1.59 10.10
N ARG A 69 -14.78 -0.81 9.17
CA ARG A 69 -15.53 -0.06 8.15
C ARG A 69 -15.18 -0.44 6.72
N VAL A 70 -13.92 -0.80 6.45
CA VAL A 70 -13.41 -1.15 5.11
C VAL A 70 -12.39 -2.27 5.24
N GLY A 71 -12.14 -3.02 4.17
CA GLY A 71 -10.98 -3.90 4.10
C GLY A 71 -9.69 -3.04 4.09
N PHE A 72 -8.63 -3.50 4.74
CA PHE A 72 -7.32 -2.88 4.69
C PHE A 72 -6.24 -3.95 4.59
N VAL A 73 -5.48 -3.96 3.50
CA VAL A 73 -4.50 -4.99 3.21
C VAL A 73 -3.18 -4.43 2.69
N VAL A 74 -2.10 -5.15 2.95
CA VAL A 74 -0.77 -4.89 2.40
C VAL A 74 -0.50 -5.91 1.30
N ILE A 75 -0.18 -5.43 0.11
CA ILE A 75 0.16 -6.28 -1.04
C ILE A 75 1.64 -6.08 -1.36
N GLY A 76 2.37 -7.16 -1.50
CA GLY A 76 3.77 -7.14 -1.90
C GLY A 76 4.09 -8.22 -2.92
N ARG A 77 5.25 -8.11 -3.59
CA ARG A 77 5.74 -9.12 -4.55
C ARG A 77 6.54 -10.25 -3.88
N SER A 78 7.04 -10.03 -2.66
CA SER A 78 7.73 -11.08 -1.88
C SER A 78 6.74 -12.17 -1.46
N PRO A 79 7.23 -13.42 -1.31
CA PRO A 79 6.44 -14.46 -0.65
C PRO A 79 5.88 -13.99 0.68
N VAL A 80 4.62 -14.35 0.99
CA VAL A 80 3.96 -13.91 2.24
C VAL A 80 4.76 -14.29 3.47
N ALA A 81 5.38 -15.47 3.47
CA ALA A 81 6.23 -15.91 4.58
C ALA A 81 7.37 -14.92 4.89
N ARG A 82 7.95 -14.30 3.85
CA ARG A 82 9.00 -13.29 4.01
C ARG A 82 8.44 -11.97 4.53
N GLN A 83 7.26 -11.55 4.04
CA GLN A 83 6.55 -10.37 4.52
C GLN A 83 6.22 -10.52 6.01
N LEU A 84 5.68 -11.67 6.42
CA LEU A 84 5.35 -11.98 7.82
C LEU A 84 6.58 -12.09 8.71
N ALA A 85 7.73 -12.58 8.19
CA ALA A 85 8.96 -12.61 8.97
C ALA A 85 9.41 -11.19 9.35
N PHE A 86 9.37 -10.26 8.40
CA PHE A 86 9.68 -8.85 8.66
C PHE A 86 8.62 -8.19 9.56
N ALA A 87 7.34 -8.48 9.36
CA ALA A 87 6.26 -7.99 10.22
C ALA A 87 6.49 -8.39 11.70
N ARG A 88 6.91 -9.64 11.95
CA ARG A 88 7.30 -10.09 13.31
C ARG A 88 8.51 -9.34 13.86
N GLU A 89 9.54 -9.11 13.02
CA GLU A 89 10.71 -8.31 13.39
C GLU A 89 10.32 -6.90 13.84
N ARG A 90 9.32 -6.28 13.18
CA ARG A 90 8.77 -4.96 13.50
C ARG A 90 7.74 -4.96 14.64
N GLY A 91 7.24 -6.12 15.05
CA GLY A 91 6.18 -6.23 16.05
C GLY A 91 4.78 -5.88 15.52
N TRP A 92 4.59 -5.89 14.20
CA TRP A 92 3.26 -5.66 13.59
C TRP A 92 2.34 -6.86 13.87
N GLN A 93 1.10 -6.59 14.24
CA GLN A 93 0.14 -7.60 14.68
C GLN A 93 -1.19 -7.55 13.96
N ASP A 94 -1.54 -6.41 13.38
CA ASP A 94 -2.89 -6.13 12.90
C ASP A 94 -2.99 -5.96 11.38
N LEU A 95 -1.85 -5.83 10.70
CA LEU A 95 -1.78 -5.76 9.24
C LEU A 95 -1.98 -7.14 8.59
N GLN A 96 -2.71 -7.18 7.49
CA GLN A 96 -2.91 -8.36 6.66
C GLN A 96 -2.05 -8.29 5.41
N PHE A 97 -1.26 -9.34 5.16
CA PHE A 97 -0.30 -9.37 4.06
C PHE A 97 -0.70 -10.36 2.99
N PHE A 98 -0.54 -9.94 1.73
CA PHE A 98 -0.77 -10.76 0.54
C PHE A 98 0.38 -10.62 -0.45
N GLN A 99 0.66 -11.71 -1.16
CA GLN A 99 1.59 -11.70 -2.28
C GLN A 99 0.81 -11.56 -3.59
N SER A 100 1.15 -10.59 -4.43
CA SER A 100 0.63 -10.56 -5.81
C SER A 100 1.22 -11.74 -6.60
N ILE A 101 0.36 -12.47 -7.31
CA ILE A 101 0.78 -13.55 -8.21
C ILE A 101 0.93 -12.95 -9.60
N GLY A 102 2.15 -13.04 -10.14
CA GLY A 102 2.52 -12.31 -11.36
C GLY A 102 2.72 -10.82 -11.11
N ASP A 103 3.08 -10.11 -12.16
CA ASP A 103 3.41 -8.68 -12.14
C ASP A 103 2.31 -7.78 -12.74
N GLU A 104 1.27 -8.37 -13.34
CA GLU A 104 0.23 -7.61 -14.05
C GLU A 104 -0.48 -6.62 -13.13
N PHE A 105 -0.86 -7.05 -11.90
CA PHE A 105 -1.47 -6.16 -10.91
C PHE A 105 -0.57 -4.95 -10.62
N ALA A 106 0.70 -5.20 -10.32
CA ALA A 106 1.63 -4.13 -9.99
C ALA A 106 1.88 -3.17 -11.17
N ARG A 107 1.92 -3.69 -12.41
CA ARG A 107 2.09 -2.87 -13.61
C ARG A 107 0.86 -2.06 -13.96
N ASP A 108 -0.31 -2.67 -13.92
CA ASP A 108 -1.57 -2.01 -14.27
C ASP A 108 -1.88 -0.84 -13.32
N TYR A 109 -1.48 -0.95 -12.05
CA TYR A 109 -1.70 0.08 -11.02
C TYR A 109 -0.42 0.84 -10.63
N ARG A 110 0.57 0.88 -11.53
CA ARG A 110 1.81 1.68 -11.42
C ARG A 110 2.66 1.42 -10.17
N ALA A 111 2.47 0.28 -9.53
CA ALA A 111 3.31 -0.18 -8.43
C ALA A 111 4.60 -0.88 -8.91
N LEU A 112 4.69 -1.13 -10.22
CA LEU A 112 5.89 -1.64 -10.89
C LEU A 112 6.10 -0.88 -12.20
N GLY A 113 7.21 -0.18 -12.29
CA GLY A 113 7.58 0.61 -13.46
C GLY A 113 8.16 -0.23 -14.60
N PRO A 114 8.44 0.41 -15.75
CA PRO A 114 8.89 -0.28 -16.97
C PRO A 114 10.23 -1.01 -16.84
N ARG A 115 11.06 -0.61 -15.89
CA ARG A 115 12.39 -1.21 -15.61
C ARG A 115 12.36 -2.08 -14.36
N ASP A 116 11.18 -2.56 -13.96
CA ASP A 116 10.93 -3.37 -12.76
C ASP A 116 11.23 -2.64 -11.44
N GLU A 117 11.32 -1.31 -11.46
CA GLU A 117 11.38 -0.50 -10.25
C GLU A 117 10.03 -0.55 -9.51
N GLU A 118 10.08 -0.91 -8.24
CA GLU A 118 8.89 -0.88 -7.37
C GLU A 118 8.59 0.54 -6.91
N MET A 119 7.30 0.89 -6.94
CA MET A 119 6.76 2.14 -6.43
C MET A 119 5.70 1.83 -5.36
N PRO A 120 5.57 2.66 -4.31
CA PRO A 120 4.47 2.50 -3.39
C PRO A 120 3.17 2.93 -4.06
N ALA A 121 2.08 2.25 -3.76
CA ALA A 121 0.75 2.63 -4.23
C ALA A 121 -0.26 2.48 -3.10
N LEU A 122 -1.13 3.46 -2.96
CA LEU A 122 -2.28 3.42 -2.06
C LEU A 122 -3.53 3.48 -2.91
N ASP A 123 -4.27 2.40 -2.95
CA ASP A 123 -5.42 2.24 -3.82
C ASP A 123 -6.69 2.00 -3.01
N VAL A 124 -7.79 2.54 -3.51
CA VAL A 124 -9.13 2.27 -2.98
C VAL A 124 -9.95 1.56 -4.05
N TRP A 125 -10.53 0.45 -3.65
CA TRP A 125 -11.35 -0.42 -4.49
C TRP A 125 -12.76 -0.48 -3.93
N ILE A 126 -13.74 -0.62 -4.82
CA ILE A 126 -15.13 -0.84 -4.42
C ILE A 126 -15.72 -2.05 -5.15
N LYS A 127 -16.60 -2.77 -4.44
CA LYS A 127 -17.50 -3.75 -5.06
C LYS A 127 -18.79 -3.06 -5.47
N ARG A 128 -19.17 -3.20 -6.72
CA ARG A 128 -20.44 -2.70 -7.25
C ARG A 128 -20.97 -3.66 -8.30
N ASP A 129 -22.22 -4.05 -8.15
CA ASP A 129 -22.90 -4.95 -9.10
C ASP A 129 -22.15 -6.26 -9.35
N GLY A 130 -21.54 -6.82 -8.30
CA GLY A 130 -20.75 -8.06 -8.34
C GLY A 130 -19.35 -7.90 -8.97
N ARG A 131 -18.93 -6.69 -9.30
CA ARG A 131 -17.62 -6.38 -9.91
C ARG A 131 -16.76 -5.53 -8.99
N VAL A 132 -15.45 -5.65 -9.17
CA VAL A 132 -14.47 -4.82 -8.46
C VAL A 132 -14.05 -3.66 -9.36
N HIS A 133 -14.06 -2.45 -8.80
CA HIS A 133 -13.66 -1.24 -9.50
C HIS A 133 -12.52 -0.54 -8.74
N HIS A 134 -11.56 0.02 -9.49
CA HIS A 134 -10.51 0.87 -8.96
C HIS A 134 -11.06 2.28 -8.79
N PHE A 135 -11.44 2.62 -7.56
CA PHE A 135 -12.16 3.87 -7.26
C PHE A 135 -11.22 5.08 -7.17
N TRP A 136 -10.05 4.90 -6.56
CA TRP A 136 -9.11 5.98 -6.33
C TRP A 136 -7.70 5.45 -6.11
N ALA A 137 -6.70 6.23 -6.50
CA ALA A 137 -5.29 6.00 -6.20
C ALA A 137 -4.65 7.24 -5.60
N GLY A 138 -3.77 7.05 -4.61
CA GLY A 138 -2.91 8.07 -4.06
C GLY A 138 -1.56 8.06 -4.76
N GLU A 139 -1.11 9.22 -5.21
CA GLU A 139 0.25 9.39 -5.71
C GLU A 139 1.21 9.49 -4.53
N LEU A 140 1.88 8.39 -4.19
CA LEU A 140 2.82 8.31 -3.05
C LEU A 140 4.29 8.48 -3.44
N GLY A 141 4.56 8.84 -4.65
CA GLY A 141 5.90 9.04 -5.22
C GLY A 141 5.75 9.84 -6.49
N GLY A 142 5.35 11.10 -6.35
CA GLY A 142 5.20 12.02 -7.47
C GLY A 142 6.54 12.55 -7.92
N THR A 143 6.63 12.91 -9.20
CA THR A 143 7.61 13.88 -9.65
C THR A 143 7.05 15.25 -9.30
N GLU A 144 7.61 15.87 -8.29
CA GLU A 144 7.34 17.28 -7.99
C GLU A 144 7.94 18.15 -9.09
N ASP A 145 7.33 19.29 -9.36
CA ASP A 145 7.95 20.30 -10.19
C ASP A 145 9.23 20.82 -9.51
N PRO A 146 10.27 21.17 -10.28
CA PRO A 146 11.52 21.67 -9.71
C PRO A 146 11.28 22.82 -8.73
N GLY A 147 11.73 22.62 -7.49
CA GLY A 147 11.59 23.61 -6.41
C GLY A 147 10.30 23.49 -5.58
N GLN A 148 9.43 22.55 -5.86
CA GLN A 148 8.33 22.16 -4.99
C GLN A 148 8.76 21.05 -4.03
N ASP A 149 8.19 21.04 -2.83
CA ASP A 149 8.35 19.90 -1.94
C ASP A 149 7.24 18.86 -2.16
N ALA A 150 7.46 17.64 -1.66
CA ALA A 150 6.56 16.50 -1.83
C ALA A 150 5.19 16.62 -1.14
N ARG A 151 4.74 17.82 -0.75
CA ARG A 151 3.49 18.02 -0.02
C ARG A 151 2.24 17.86 -0.86
N GLY A 152 2.37 17.82 -2.19
CA GLY A 152 1.25 17.58 -3.09
C GLY A 152 0.74 16.14 -3.05
N ALA A 153 1.55 15.18 -2.60
CA ALA A 153 1.13 13.81 -2.45
C ALA A 153 0.24 13.64 -1.19
N PRO A 154 -0.87 12.91 -1.29
CA PRO A 154 -1.68 12.60 -0.12
C PRO A 154 -0.86 11.72 0.83
N ASP A 155 -0.50 12.28 1.97
CA ASP A 155 0.21 11.55 3.03
C ASP A 155 -0.69 11.40 4.25
N PRO A 156 -1.33 10.24 4.42
CA PRO A 156 -2.18 9.99 5.57
C PRO A 156 -1.39 9.67 6.84
N THR A 157 -0.05 9.65 6.80
CA THR A 157 0.75 9.27 7.98
C THR A 157 1.00 10.44 8.92
N PRO A 158 1.01 10.19 10.23
CA PRO A 158 1.31 11.23 11.21
C PRO A 158 2.77 11.71 11.16
N LEU A 159 3.70 10.94 10.61
CA LEU A 159 5.12 11.29 10.54
C LEU A 159 5.33 12.67 9.88
N TRP A 160 4.87 12.80 8.63
CA TRP A 160 5.05 14.02 7.87
C TRP A 160 4.24 15.18 8.43
N ASN A 161 3.01 14.90 8.90
CA ASN A 161 2.16 15.90 9.52
C ASN A 161 2.80 16.50 10.78
N ILE A 162 3.49 15.70 11.59
CA ILE A 162 4.21 16.20 12.78
C ILE A 162 5.44 17.00 12.39
N LEU A 163 6.22 16.54 11.40
CA LEU A 163 7.40 17.28 10.94
C LEU A 163 7.02 18.64 10.37
N ASP A 164 5.91 18.74 9.64
CA ASP A 164 5.40 20.01 9.09
C ASP A 164 5.03 21.04 10.18
N LEU A 165 4.79 20.61 11.42
CA LEU A 165 4.57 21.52 12.56
C LEU A 165 5.87 22.07 13.15
N THR A 166 7.03 21.56 12.75
CA THR A 166 8.33 22.01 13.26
C THR A 166 8.90 23.15 12.41
N PRO A 167 9.76 24.02 12.98
CA PRO A 167 10.36 25.12 12.21
C PRO A 167 11.19 24.65 11.01
N ALA A 168 11.79 23.45 11.07
CA ALA A 168 12.58 22.89 9.97
C ALA A 168 11.74 22.15 8.93
N GLY A 169 10.46 21.85 9.25
CA GLY A 169 9.59 21.05 8.38
C GLY A 169 10.12 19.64 8.16
N ARG A 170 9.68 19.01 7.08
CA ARG A 170 10.14 17.66 6.69
C ARG A 170 11.55 17.65 6.07
N GLY A 171 12.09 18.81 5.71
CA GLY A 171 13.36 18.93 4.98
C GLY A 171 13.27 18.43 3.53
N THR A 172 14.38 18.54 2.80
CA THR A 172 14.48 18.11 1.40
C THR A 172 15.23 16.78 1.22
N ASP A 173 16.09 16.43 2.16
CA ASP A 173 17.07 15.34 1.99
C ASP A 173 16.96 14.25 3.07
N TRP A 174 15.98 14.35 3.97
CA TRP A 174 15.80 13.38 5.05
C TRP A 174 14.68 12.38 4.74
N TYR A 175 14.99 11.10 5.02
CA TYR A 175 14.04 9.99 4.99
C TYR A 175 14.21 9.12 6.22
N PRO A 176 13.15 8.44 6.72
CA PRO A 176 13.28 7.51 7.82
C PRO A 176 14.18 6.33 7.42
N ALA A 177 14.97 5.86 8.37
CA ALA A 177 15.79 4.67 8.25
C ALA A 177 15.09 3.47 8.90
N LEU A 178 15.46 2.26 8.49
CA LEU A 178 15.12 1.05 9.24
C LEU A 178 15.98 1.00 10.50
N ALA A 179 15.32 1.09 11.66
CA ALA A 179 15.94 0.94 12.98
C ALA A 179 15.94 -0.54 13.40
#